data_a4ac9d3fb0e620e83c4c3d6a05b58620
#
_entry.id   a4ac9d3fb0e620e83c4c3d6a05b58620
#
_cell.length_a   1.000
_cell.length_b   1.000
_cell.length_c   1.000
_cell.angle_alpha   90.00
_cell.angle_beta   90.00
_cell.angle_gamma   90.00
#
_symmetry.space_group_name_H-M   'P 1'
#
loop_
_entity.id
_entity.type
_entity.pdbx_description
1 polymer ?
#
loop_
_entity_poly.entity_id
_entity_poly.type
_entity_poly.pdbx_seq_one_letter_code
_entity_poly.pdbx_strand_id
1 'polypeptide(L)'
;EPVHIPETGVLSEICMNINLASEILQRQQEQLRKKEMARANWIVGVSHDIRTPLSVVMGYAGQLESSRYLSEEDRKKAAVIVKQSARMKNLINDLNLASKLEYHMQPLMKKTENAVAIVRQVVVDFMNMAVDDRFLIEWKTDAALQVCEIEADRELLKRAVVNLLQNSMVHNEKGCRIYVSVAARSGKCMICIEDNGIGASDEQIEKLNHVPHYMVCDANVDGQQHGLGLLIVRQIIEGHGGAMTISRGTYGGFQVTLTIPCEKITHLS
;
A
#
# COMPACT_ATOMS: atom_id res chain seq x y z
N GLU A 1 -20.40 -4.48 23.10
CA GLU A 1 -21.69 -4.69 23.80
C GLU A 1 -22.15 -3.35 24.37
N PRO A 2 -23.46 -3.06 24.37
CA PRO A 2 -23.99 -1.84 24.97
C PRO A 2 -23.77 -1.89 26.48
N VAL A 3 -23.37 -0.77 27.03
CA VAL A 3 -23.31 -0.62 28.50
C VAL A 3 -24.74 -0.54 29.01
N HIS A 4 -25.13 -1.49 29.84
CA HIS A 4 -26.43 -1.47 30.50
C HIS A 4 -26.25 -1.22 32.00
N ILE A 5 -26.62 -0.03 32.43
CA ILE A 5 -26.52 0.39 33.85
C ILE A 5 -27.91 0.18 34.50
N PRO A 6 -28.01 -0.40 35.72
CA PRO A 6 -29.27 -0.57 36.42
C PRO A 6 -30.00 0.76 36.63
N GLU A 7 -31.25 0.83 36.23
CA GLU A 7 -32.10 2.05 36.27
C GLU A 7 -32.81 2.22 37.60
N THR A 8 -32.12 2.02 38.73
CA THR A 8 -32.66 2.09 40.09
C THR A 8 -31.94 3.12 40.93
N GLY A 9 -32.69 3.82 41.79
CA GLY A 9 -32.14 4.79 42.74
C GLY A 9 -32.23 6.25 42.29
N VAL A 10 -31.55 7.13 43.02
CA VAL A 10 -31.62 8.61 42.87
C VAL A 10 -31.11 9.10 41.51
N LEU A 11 -30.32 8.29 40.81
CA LEU A 11 -29.72 8.60 39.50
C LEU A 11 -30.39 7.86 38.36
N SER A 12 -31.58 7.31 38.53
CA SER A 12 -32.27 6.49 37.54
C SER A 12 -32.46 7.19 36.16
N GLU A 13 -32.76 8.47 36.16
CA GLU A 13 -32.93 9.27 34.95
C GLU A 13 -31.61 9.40 34.16
N ILE A 14 -30.48 9.59 34.87
CA ILE A 14 -29.16 9.64 34.26
C ILE A 14 -28.78 8.27 33.68
N CYS A 15 -29.03 7.19 34.40
CA CYS A 15 -28.79 5.83 33.93
C CYS A 15 -29.61 5.51 32.67
N MET A 16 -30.90 5.92 32.64
CA MET A 16 -31.78 5.75 31.49
C MET A 16 -31.24 6.50 30.25
N ASN A 17 -30.79 7.75 30.43
CA ASN A 17 -30.22 8.55 29.36
C ASN A 17 -28.90 7.95 28.84
N ILE A 18 -28.06 7.40 29.70
CA ILE A 18 -26.82 6.72 29.31
C ILE A 18 -27.13 5.44 28.51
N ASN A 19 -28.10 4.63 28.98
CA ASN A 19 -28.49 3.41 28.30
C ASN A 19 -29.06 3.74 26.91
N LEU A 20 -29.91 4.74 26.79
CA LEU A 20 -30.50 5.20 25.53
C LEU A 20 -29.40 5.72 24.58
N ALA A 21 -28.47 6.52 25.08
CA ALA A 21 -27.33 7.00 24.28
C ALA A 21 -26.46 5.84 23.79
N SER A 22 -26.20 4.84 24.66
CA SER A 22 -25.45 3.63 24.29
C SER A 22 -26.15 2.83 23.18
N GLU A 23 -27.45 2.64 23.26
CA GLU A 23 -28.24 1.97 22.20
C GLU A 23 -28.21 2.75 20.90
N ILE A 24 -28.37 4.07 20.94
CA ILE A 24 -28.33 4.92 19.74
C ILE A 24 -26.95 4.83 19.08
N LEU A 25 -25.88 4.94 19.86
CA LEU A 25 -24.49 4.82 19.36
C LEU A 25 -24.25 3.44 18.73
N GLN A 26 -24.71 2.38 19.35
CA GLN A 26 -24.58 1.03 18.80
C GLN A 26 -25.32 0.88 17.47
N ARG A 27 -26.58 1.35 17.38
CA ARG A 27 -27.34 1.34 16.13
C ARG A 27 -26.65 2.15 15.03
N GLN A 28 -26.10 3.30 15.36
CA GLN A 28 -25.33 4.12 14.41
C GLN A 28 -24.07 3.40 13.93
N GLN A 29 -23.33 2.76 14.83
CA GLN A 29 -22.13 1.97 14.48
C GLN A 29 -22.48 0.79 13.57
N GLU A 30 -23.57 0.07 13.86
CA GLU A 30 -24.05 -1.03 13.01
C GLU A 30 -24.46 -0.55 11.60
N GLN A 31 -25.15 0.59 11.53
CA GLN A 31 -25.53 1.19 10.25
C GLN A 31 -24.33 1.64 9.44
N LEU A 32 -23.33 2.26 10.10
CA LEU A 32 -22.10 2.67 9.47
C LEU A 32 -21.35 1.46 8.91
N ARG A 33 -21.18 0.42 9.73
CA ARG A 33 -20.54 -0.84 9.31
C ARG A 33 -21.24 -1.49 8.12
N LYS A 34 -22.59 -1.51 8.11
CA LYS A 34 -23.35 -2.03 6.96
C LYS A 34 -23.11 -1.22 5.69
N LYS A 35 -23.04 0.12 5.78
CA LYS A 35 -22.73 1.00 4.64
C LYS A 35 -21.31 0.77 4.13
N GLU A 36 -20.34 0.64 5.02
CA GLU A 36 -18.95 0.35 4.68
C GLU A 36 -18.80 -1.00 3.96
N MET A 37 -19.40 -2.05 4.49
CA MET A 37 -19.43 -3.37 3.85
C MET A 37 -20.10 -3.35 2.48
N ALA A 38 -21.22 -2.63 2.34
CA ALA A 38 -21.92 -2.48 1.07
C ALA A 38 -21.01 -1.76 0.03
N ARG A 39 -20.31 -0.70 0.45
CA ARG A 39 -19.36 0.03 -0.40
C ARG A 39 -18.19 -0.86 -0.85
N ALA A 40 -17.62 -1.62 0.08
CA ALA A 40 -16.53 -2.55 -0.23
C ALA A 40 -16.98 -3.64 -1.22
N ASN A 41 -18.15 -4.25 -0.98
CA ASN A 41 -18.70 -5.26 -1.88
C ASN A 41 -19.01 -4.68 -3.26
N TRP A 42 -19.49 -3.45 -3.33
CA TRP A 42 -19.73 -2.76 -4.60
C TRP A 42 -18.42 -2.55 -5.38
N ILE A 43 -17.34 -2.09 -4.73
CA ILE A 43 -16.01 -1.94 -5.35
C ILE A 43 -15.51 -3.27 -5.90
N VAL A 44 -15.65 -4.36 -5.13
CA VAL A 44 -15.26 -5.72 -5.57
C VAL A 44 -16.06 -6.14 -6.80
N GLY A 45 -17.39 -5.93 -6.80
CA GLY A 45 -18.27 -6.24 -7.94
C GLY A 45 -17.91 -5.46 -9.20
N VAL A 46 -17.80 -4.15 -9.10
CA VAL A 46 -17.42 -3.28 -10.22
C VAL A 46 -16.04 -3.66 -10.77
N SER A 47 -15.10 -3.98 -9.90
CA SER A 47 -13.75 -4.41 -10.31
C SER A 47 -13.77 -5.71 -11.09
N HIS A 48 -14.62 -6.65 -10.73
CA HIS A 48 -14.82 -7.89 -11.49
C HIS A 48 -15.39 -7.58 -12.87
N ASP A 49 -16.42 -6.75 -12.93
CA ASP A 49 -17.13 -6.42 -14.16
C ASP A 49 -16.26 -5.62 -15.15
N ILE A 50 -15.31 -4.81 -14.66
CA ILE A 50 -14.33 -4.11 -15.49
C ILE A 50 -13.22 -5.07 -15.95
N ARG A 51 -12.79 -6.04 -15.13
CA ARG A 51 -11.68 -6.95 -15.46
C ARG A 51 -11.99 -7.79 -16.70
N THR A 52 -13.24 -8.21 -16.86
CA THR A 52 -13.68 -9.08 -17.97
C THR A 52 -13.49 -8.39 -19.33
N PRO A 53 -14.09 -7.23 -19.62
CA PRO A 53 -13.89 -6.53 -20.91
C PRO A 53 -12.43 -6.10 -21.09
N LEU A 54 -11.73 -5.71 -20.05
CA LEU A 54 -10.33 -5.34 -20.10
C LEU A 54 -9.43 -6.51 -20.55
N SER A 55 -9.72 -7.73 -20.09
CA SER A 55 -8.98 -8.93 -20.51
C SER A 55 -9.19 -9.24 -21.97
N VAL A 56 -10.40 -8.96 -22.52
CA VAL A 56 -10.69 -9.10 -23.95
C VAL A 56 -9.89 -8.08 -24.77
N VAL A 57 -9.88 -6.82 -24.34
CA VAL A 57 -9.08 -5.75 -24.97
C VAL A 57 -7.60 -6.12 -24.99
N MET A 58 -7.05 -6.58 -23.86
CA MET A 58 -5.66 -7.03 -23.76
C MET A 58 -5.36 -8.18 -24.71
N GLY A 59 -6.28 -9.16 -24.80
CA GLY A 59 -6.13 -10.32 -25.68
C GLY A 59 -6.05 -9.93 -27.15
N TYR A 60 -6.98 -9.12 -27.63
CA TYR A 60 -6.97 -8.64 -29.03
C TYR A 60 -5.78 -7.73 -29.31
N ALA A 61 -5.45 -6.81 -28.43
CA ALA A 61 -4.29 -5.95 -28.60
C ALA A 61 -2.98 -6.75 -28.65
N GLY A 62 -2.83 -7.80 -27.82
CA GLY A 62 -1.67 -8.69 -27.84
C GLY A 62 -1.57 -9.50 -29.16
N GLN A 63 -2.70 -9.93 -29.71
CA GLN A 63 -2.74 -10.59 -31.03
C GLN A 63 -2.31 -9.62 -32.14
N LEU A 64 -2.77 -8.36 -32.09
CA LEU A 64 -2.38 -7.34 -33.06
C LEU A 64 -0.89 -7.00 -32.94
N GLU A 65 -0.36 -6.84 -31.72
CA GLU A 65 1.07 -6.60 -31.45
C GLU A 65 1.95 -7.71 -32.05
N SER A 66 1.51 -8.97 -31.95
CA SER A 66 2.22 -10.14 -32.46
C SER A 66 2.00 -10.41 -33.95
N SER A 67 1.10 -9.67 -34.61
CA SER A 67 0.74 -9.90 -36.00
C SER A 67 1.86 -9.47 -36.96
N ARG A 68 2.23 -10.37 -37.89
CA ARG A 68 3.21 -10.09 -38.95
C ARG A 68 2.63 -9.31 -40.12
N TYR A 69 1.31 -9.17 -40.19
CA TYR A 69 0.58 -8.53 -41.31
C TYR A 69 0.34 -7.03 -41.05
N LEU A 70 0.58 -6.54 -39.84
CA LEU A 70 0.41 -5.14 -39.50
C LEU A 70 1.69 -4.33 -39.73
N SER A 71 1.48 -3.05 -40.01
CA SER A 71 2.58 -2.09 -40.07
C SER A 71 3.31 -1.98 -38.75
N GLU A 72 4.58 -1.56 -38.75
CA GLU A 72 5.36 -1.29 -37.53
C GLU A 72 4.67 -0.24 -36.64
N GLU A 73 4.04 0.76 -37.27
CA GLU A 73 3.29 1.80 -36.57
C GLU A 73 2.07 1.24 -35.83
N ASP A 74 1.30 0.35 -36.48
CA ASP A 74 0.10 -0.23 -35.87
C ASP A 74 0.46 -1.23 -34.76
N ARG A 75 1.57 -1.97 -34.92
CA ARG A 75 2.10 -2.81 -33.82
C ARG A 75 2.51 -1.99 -32.62
N LYS A 76 3.13 -0.83 -32.81
CA LYS A 76 3.45 0.11 -31.71
C LYS A 76 2.19 0.62 -31.01
N LYS A 77 1.14 0.96 -31.78
CA LYS A 77 -0.16 1.34 -31.19
C LYS A 77 -0.75 0.20 -30.37
N ALA A 78 -0.71 -1.03 -30.88
CA ALA A 78 -1.18 -2.22 -30.16
C ALA A 78 -0.40 -2.44 -28.85
N ALA A 79 0.93 -2.33 -28.87
CA ALA A 79 1.77 -2.41 -27.68
C ALA A 79 1.40 -1.37 -26.63
N VAL A 80 1.07 -0.13 -27.03
CA VAL A 80 0.58 0.91 -26.13
C VAL A 80 -0.76 0.50 -25.49
N ILE A 81 -1.68 -0.07 -26.26
CA ILE A 81 -2.97 -0.55 -25.75
C ILE A 81 -2.75 -1.67 -24.73
N VAL A 82 -1.89 -2.65 -25.01
CA VAL A 82 -1.53 -3.74 -24.07
C VAL A 82 -0.98 -3.14 -22.77
N LYS A 83 -0.01 -2.22 -22.86
CA LYS A 83 0.61 -1.56 -21.71
C LYS A 83 -0.41 -0.80 -20.85
N GLN A 84 -1.29 -0.01 -21.48
CA GLN A 84 -2.31 0.75 -20.75
C GLN A 84 -3.38 -0.17 -20.12
N SER A 85 -3.75 -1.23 -20.82
CA SER A 85 -4.70 -2.22 -20.29
C SER A 85 -4.12 -2.98 -19.09
N ALA A 86 -2.84 -3.37 -19.14
CA ALA A 86 -2.14 -3.96 -18.00
C ALA A 86 -2.09 -3.01 -16.80
N ARG A 87 -1.85 -1.71 -17.05
CA ARG A 87 -1.89 -0.67 -16.03
C ARG A 87 -3.27 -0.55 -15.39
N MET A 88 -4.35 -0.50 -16.18
CA MET A 88 -5.73 -0.46 -15.66
C MET A 88 -6.04 -1.70 -14.81
N LYS A 89 -5.61 -2.90 -15.25
CA LYS A 89 -5.76 -4.14 -14.47
C LYS A 89 -5.09 -4.04 -13.09
N ASN A 90 -3.88 -3.48 -13.04
CA ASN A 90 -3.15 -3.29 -11.78
C ASN A 90 -3.87 -2.29 -10.87
N LEU A 91 -4.35 -1.15 -11.39
CA LEU A 91 -5.13 -0.17 -10.63
C LEU A 91 -6.41 -0.77 -10.05
N ILE A 92 -7.13 -1.59 -10.80
CA ILE A 92 -8.33 -2.29 -10.33
C ILE A 92 -7.98 -3.27 -9.20
N ASN A 93 -6.88 -4.02 -9.33
CA ASN A 93 -6.41 -4.93 -8.28
C ASN A 93 -5.98 -4.18 -7.02
N ASP A 94 -5.36 -3.01 -7.20
CA ASP A 94 -4.94 -2.13 -6.11
C ASP A 94 -6.16 -1.55 -5.37
N LEU A 95 -7.15 -1.07 -6.10
CA LEU A 95 -8.40 -0.57 -5.54
C LEU A 95 -9.15 -1.66 -4.74
N ASN A 96 -9.20 -2.87 -5.27
CA ASN A 96 -9.80 -4.01 -4.58
C ASN A 96 -9.06 -4.34 -3.28
N LEU A 97 -7.73 -4.36 -3.32
CA LEU A 97 -6.96 -4.67 -2.12
C LEU A 97 -7.12 -3.56 -1.08
N ALA A 98 -6.99 -2.29 -1.48
CA ALA A 98 -7.19 -1.14 -0.61
C ALA A 98 -8.56 -1.21 0.09
N SER A 99 -9.63 -1.44 -0.67
CA SER A 99 -10.98 -1.60 -0.13
C SER A 99 -11.08 -2.76 0.87
N LYS A 100 -10.52 -3.93 0.55
CA LYS A 100 -10.57 -5.10 1.44
C LYS A 100 -9.80 -4.88 2.74
N LEU A 101 -8.66 -4.19 2.68
CA LEU A 101 -7.86 -3.87 3.87
C LEU A 101 -8.55 -2.81 4.72
N GLU A 102 -9.06 -1.73 4.10
CA GLU A 102 -9.74 -0.63 4.78
C GLU A 102 -10.95 -1.12 5.60
N TYR A 103 -11.75 -2.02 5.03
CA TYR A 103 -12.95 -2.54 5.69
C TYR A 103 -12.74 -3.87 6.43
N HIS A 104 -11.49 -4.27 6.66
CA HIS A 104 -11.12 -5.53 7.34
C HIS A 104 -11.80 -6.77 6.75
N MET A 105 -12.09 -6.77 5.46
CA MET A 105 -12.73 -7.89 4.75
C MET A 105 -11.78 -9.04 4.43
N GLN A 106 -10.48 -8.80 4.53
CA GLN A 106 -9.45 -9.81 4.30
C GLN A 106 -8.60 -9.95 5.57
N PRO A 107 -8.72 -11.07 6.31
CA PRO A 107 -7.81 -11.33 7.42
C PRO A 107 -6.38 -11.48 6.91
N LEU A 108 -5.43 -10.85 7.60
CA LEU A 108 -4.02 -11.03 7.30
C LEU A 108 -3.57 -12.42 7.76
N MET A 109 -2.89 -13.14 6.88
CA MET A 109 -2.30 -14.44 7.16
C MET A 109 -0.92 -14.28 7.80
N LYS A 110 -0.89 -13.68 9.01
CA LYS A 110 0.36 -13.41 9.73
C LYS A 110 1.04 -14.70 10.17
N LYS A 111 2.36 -14.72 10.00
CA LYS A 111 3.26 -15.76 10.49
C LYS A 111 4.54 -15.10 10.95
N THR A 112 5.31 -15.79 11.80
CA THR A 112 6.65 -15.34 12.16
C THR A 112 7.55 -15.37 10.93
N GLU A 113 7.99 -14.23 10.47
CA GLU A 113 8.75 -14.03 9.24
C GLU A 113 9.99 -13.17 9.50
N ASN A 114 11.07 -13.42 8.75
CA ASN A 114 12.26 -12.59 8.81
C ASN A 114 12.14 -11.41 7.82
N ALA A 115 11.93 -10.20 8.34
CA ALA A 115 11.79 -8.99 7.55
C ALA A 115 13.00 -8.71 6.65
N VAL A 116 14.22 -8.94 7.14
CA VAL A 116 15.47 -8.76 6.36
C VAL A 116 15.47 -9.67 5.13
N ALA A 117 15.09 -10.93 5.30
CA ALA A 117 15.04 -11.90 4.20
C ALA A 117 13.95 -11.54 3.18
N ILE A 118 12.77 -11.12 3.63
CA ILE A 118 11.67 -10.71 2.73
C ILE A 118 12.07 -9.51 1.89
N VAL A 119 12.56 -8.44 2.53
CA VAL A 119 12.93 -7.20 1.83
C VAL A 119 14.09 -7.44 0.87
N ARG A 120 15.11 -8.20 1.29
CA ARG A 120 16.24 -8.57 0.43
C ARG A 120 15.79 -9.36 -0.80
N GLN A 121 14.86 -10.32 -0.61
CA GLN A 121 14.31 -11.08 -1.74
C GLN A 121 13.62 -10.18 -2.75
N VAL A 122 12.77 -9.23 -2.27
CA VAL A 122 12.10 -8.28 -3.16
C VAL A 122 13.10 -7.41 -3.92
N VAL A 123 14.15 -6.93 -3.26
CA VAL A 123 15.20 -6.12 -3.90
C VAL A 123 15.91 -6.92 -5.00
N VAL A 124 16.29 -8.17 -4.72
CA VAL A 124 16.93 -9.06 -5.70
C VAL A 124 16.02 -9.36 -6.88
N ASP A 125 14.76 -9.73 -6.60
CA ASP A 125 13.77 -10.00 -7.66
C ASP A 125 13.56 -8.77 -8.54
N PHE A 126 13.49 -7.59 -7.93
CA PHE A 126 13.29 -6.32 -8.63
C PHE A 126 14.52 -5.95 -9.50
N MET A 127 15.72 -6.13 -8.99
CA MET A 127 16.97 -5.91 -9.75
C MET A 127 17.08 -6.86 -10.95
N ASN A 128 16.66 -8.13 -10.77
CA ASN A 128 16.68 -9.11 -11.86
C ASN A 128 15.62 -8.82 -12.96
N MET A 129 14.52 -8.14 -12.59
CA MET A 129 13.45 -7.75 -13.53
C MET A 129 13.69 -6.37 -14.16
N ALA A 130 14.44 -5.49 -13.50
CA ALA A 130 14.71 -4.14 -13.96
C ALA A 130 15.81 -4.17 -15.04
N VAL A 131 15.39 -4.06 -16.29
CA VAL A 131 16.30 -3.95 -17.46
C VAL A 131 16.74 -2.49 -17.69
N ASP A 132 16.39 -1.57 -16.78
CA ASP A 132 16.59 -0.13 -16.98
C ASP A 132 17.73 0.41 -16.10
N ASP A 133 18.89 0.57 -16.71
CA ASP A 133 20.14 1.06 -16.06
C ASP A 133 20.01 2.46 -15.44
N ARG A 134 18.92 3.18 -15.70
CA ARG A 134 18.63 4.48 -15.08
C ARG A 134 18.32 4.38 -13.58
N PHE A 135 17.94 3.20 -13.10
CA PHE A 135 17.54 2.97 -11.71
C PHE A 135 18.54 2.01 -11.04
N LEU A 136 19.26 2.53 -10.06
CA LEU A 136 20.20 1.76 -9.27
C LEU A 136 19.65 1.53 -7.88
N ILE A 137 19.55 0.26 -7.46
CA ILE A 137 19.08 -0.07 -6.11
C ILE A 137 20.28 -0.47 -5.24
N GLU A 138 20.44 0.20 -4.12
CA GLU A 138 21.51 -0.06 -3.16
C GLU A 138 20.94 -0.60 -1.84
N TRP A 139 21.45 -1.76 -1.41
CA TRP A 139 21.15 -2.34 -0.11
C TRP A 139 22.04 -1.71 0.97
N LYS A 140 21.44 -1.01 1.95
CA LYS A 140 22.15 -0.27 3.02
C LYS A 140 21.94 -0.86 4.42
N THR A 141 21.38 -2.07 4.53
CA THR A 141 21.20 -2.75 5.81
C THR A 141 22.55 -3.10 6.40
N ASP A 142 22.72 -2.91 7.71
CA ASP A 142 23.91 -3.34 8.43
C ASP A 142 24.13 -4.85 8.21
N ALA A 143 25.34 -5.21 7.81
CA ALA A 143 25.72 -6.60 7.57
C ALA A 143 25.59 -7.48 8.82
N ALA A 144 25.71 -6.89 10.01
CA ALA A 144 25.52 -7.59 11.28
C ALA A 144 24.06 -8.01 11.50
N LEU A 145 23.08 -7.27 10.99
CA LEU A 145 21.66 -7.60 11.15
C LEU A 145 21.25 -8.73 10.20
N GLN A 146 21.15 -9.95 10.74
CA GLN A 146 20.78 -11.14 9.96
C GLN A 146 19.30 -11.47 10.04
N VAL A 147 18.70 -11.31 11.23
CA VAL A 147 17.32 -11.70 11.50
C VAL A 147 16.60 -10.59 12.25
N CYS A 148 15.42 -10.23 11.73
CA CYS A 148 14.45 -9.37 12.41
C CYS A 148 13.09 -10.06 12.26
N GLU A 149 12.67 -10.82 13.31
CA GLU A 149 11.43 -11.58 13.30
C GLU A 149 10.24 -10.68 13.59
N ILE A 150 9.26 -10.72 12.71
CA ILE A 150 8.01 -9.97 12.79
C ILE A 150 6.82 -10.89 12.51
N GLU A 151 5.66 -10.60 13.09
CA GLU A 151 4.40 -11.26 12.73
C GLU A 151 3.82 -10.59 11.47
N ALA A 152 4.02 -11.23 10.31
CA ALA A 152 3.65 -10.62 9.03
C ALA A 152 3.00 -11.58 8.04
N ASP A 153 2.10 -11.03 7.23
CA ASP A 153 1.68 -11.61 5.97
C ASP A 153 2.75 -11.31 4.90
N ARG A 154 3.51 -12.35 4.57
CA ARG A 154 4.67 -12.28 3.68
C ARG A 154 4.35 -11.63 2.33
N GLU A 155 3.24 -12.01 1.72
CA GLU A 155 2.89 -11.54 0.38
C GLU A 155 2.42 -10.07 0.38
N LEU A 156 1.70 -9.67 1.41
CA LEU A 156 1.32 -8.27 1.59
C LEU A 156 2.53 -7.39 1.89
N LEU A 157 3.46 -7.85 2.74
CA LEU A 157 4.68 -7.11 3.02
C LEU A 157 5.56 -6.95 1.77
N LYS A 158 5.74 -8.01 0.97
CA LYS A 158 6.42 -7.93 -0.33
C LYS A 158 5.75 -6.88 -1.23
N ARG A 159 4.43 -6.89 -1.31
CA ARG A 159 3.67 -5.93 -2.11
C ARG A 159 3.89 -4.49 -1.65
N ALA A 160 3.94 -4.24 -0.34
CA ALA A 160 4.24 -2.93 0.20
C ALA A 160 5.62 -2.43 -0.26
N VAL A 161 6.65 -3.28 -0.17
CA VAL A 161 8.01 -2.94 -0.61
C VAL A 161 8.06 -2.70 -2.12
N VAL A 162 7.44 -3.56 -2.94
CA VAL A 162 7.36 -3.40 -4.41
C VAL A 162 6.69 -2.07 -4.77
N ASN A 163 5.57 -1.71 -4.11
CA ASN A 163 4.88 -0.45 -4.35
C ASN A 163 5.78 0.77 -4.09
N LEU A 164 6.61 0.72 -3.03
CA LEU A 164 7.53 1.81 -2.73
C LEU A 164 8.67 1.91 -3.75
N LEU A 165 9.25 0.78 -4.18
CA LEU A 165 10.27 0.77 -5.23
C LEU A 165 9.70 1.31 -6.56
N GLN A 166 8.52 0.87 -6.95
CA GLN A 166 7.83 1.37 -8.14
C GLN A 166 7.52 2.85 -8.05
N ASN A 167 7.12 3.33 -6.87
CA ASN A 167 6.85 4.74 -6.63
C ASN A 167 8.11 5.59 -6.91
N SER A 168 9.26 5.20 -6.38
CA SER A 168 10.53 5.89 -6.65
C SER A 168 10.88 5.93 -8.14
N MET A 169 10.59 4.85 -8.91
CA MET A 169 10.86 4.85 -10.35
C MET A 169 9.90 5.73 -11.14
N VAL A 170 8.61 5.68 -10.81
CA VAL A 170 7.57 6.42 -11.55
C VAL A 170 7.73 7.93 -11.37
N HIS A 171 8.14 8.38 -10.17
CA HIS A 171 8.34 9.80 -9.90
C HIS A 171 9.67 10.34 -10.40
N ASN A 172 10.61 9.48 -10.76
CA ASN A 172 11.94 9.85 -11.22
C ASN A 172 12.23 9.33 -12.63
N GLU A 173 11.45 9.77 -13.64
CA GLU A 173 11.55 9.29 -15.04
C GLU A 173 12.96 9.40 -15.65
N LYS A 174 13.76 10.35 -15.18
CA LYS A 174 15.17 10.53 -15.62
C LYS A 174 16.13 9.51 -14.98
N GLY A 175 15.64 8.69 -14.05
CA GLY A 175 16.42 7.76 -13.25
C GLY A 175 16.75 8.32 -11.87
N CYS A 176 17.02 7.41 -10.93
CA CYS A 176 17.45 7.73 -9.58
C CYS A 176 18.19 6.54 -8.94
N ARG A 177 18.86 6.80 -7.82
CA ARG A 177 19.34 5.76 -6.91
C ARG A 177 18.30 5.54 -5.82
N ILE A 178 17.99 4.28 -5.54
CA ILE A 178 17.05 3.86 -4.52
C ILE A 178 17.83 3.12 -3.43
N TYR A 179 17.73 3.61 -2.21
CA TYR A 179 18.41 3.02 -1.06
C TYR A 179 17.40 2.27 -0.22
N VAL A 180 17.68 0.99 0.03
CA VAL A 180 16.81 0.13 0.84
C VAL A 180 17.58 -0.34 2.06
N SER A 181 16.99 -0.14 3.23
CA SER A 181 17.59 -0.61 4.49
C SER A 181 16.56 -1.20 5.42
N VAL A 182 17.01 -2.16 6.23
CA VAL A 182 16.25 -2.71 7.35
C VAL A 182 17.09 -2.48 8.61
N ALA A 183 16.46 -1.95 9.63
CA ALA A 183 17.05 -1.74 10.94
C ALA A 183 16.11 -2.26 12.04
N ALA A 184 16.65 -2.62 13.17
CA ALA A 184 15.88 -3.05 14.32
C ALA A 184 16.30 -2.23 15.54
N ARG A 185 15.34 -1.50 16.14
CA ARG A 185 15.57 -0.67 17.34
C ARG A 185 14.36 -0.72 18.26
N SER A 186 14.62 -0.83 19.57
CA SER A 186 13.57 -0.72 20.62
C SER A 186 12.34 -1.60 20.36
N GLY A 187 12.54 -2.87 19.94
CA GLY A 187 11.45 -3.80 19.69
C GLY A 187 10.65 -3.50 18.39
N LYS A 188 11.22 -2.71 17.48
CA LYS A 188 10.60 -2.37 16.20
C LYS A 188 11.54 -2.68 15.05
N CYS A 189 10.99 -3.29 14.01
CA CYS A 189 11.61 -3.42 12.70
C CYS A 189 11.30 -2.16 11.89
N MET A 190 12.32 -1.54 11.33
CA MET A 190 12.22 -0.35 10.49
C MET A 190 12.71 -0.70 9.09
N ILE A 191 11.82 -0.65 8.10
CA ILE A 191 12.16 -0.81 6.67
C ILE A 191 12.13 0.59 6.06
N CYS A 192 13.28 1.04 5.56
CA CYS A 192 13.41 2.36 4.95
C CYS A 192 13.69 2.21 3.47
N ILE A 193 12.93 2.92 2.65
CA ILE A 193 13.12 3.04 1.21
C ILE A 193 13.21 4.54 0.90
N GLU A 194 14.34 4.94 0.35
CA GLU A 194 14.69 6.32 0.07
C GLU A 194 15.22 6.43 -1.36
N ASP A 195 14.89 7.50 -2.07
CA ASP A 195 15.51 7.83 -3.35
C ASP A 195 16.27 9.17 -3.30
N ASN A 196 17.13 9.41 -4.28
CA ASN A 196 17.80 10.69 -4.46
C ASN A 196 17.19 11.52 -5.60
N GLY A 197 15.89 11.30 -5.87
CA GLY A 197 15.18 11.96 -6.95
C GLY A 197 14.67 13.35 -6.61
N ILE A 198 13.57 13.74 -7.26
CA ILE A 198 13.00 15.08 -7.13
C ILE A 198 12.47 15.42 -5.73
N GLY A 199 12.19 14.38 -4.91
CA GLY A 199 11.61 14.53 -3.57
C GLY A 199 10.19 15.08 -3.58
N ALA A 200 9.76 15.60 -2.43
CA ALA A 200 8.47 16.26 -2.24
C ALA A 200 8.64 17.52 -1.37
N SER A 201 7.74 18.49 -1.52
CA SER A 201 7.71 19.68 -0.66
C SER A 201 7.27 19.32 0.76
N ASP A 202 7.62 20.17 1.74
CA ASP A 202 7.21 19.94 3.13
C ASP A 202 5.69 19.90 3.27
N GLU A 203 4.97 20.73 2.52
CA GLU A 203 3.50 20.73 2.47
C GLU A 203 2.93 19.43 1.91
N GLN A 204 3.56 18.86 0.87
CA GLN A 204 3.16 17.57 0.32
C GLN A 204 3.43 16.43 1.30
N ILE A 205 4.58 16.43 1.97
CA ILE A 205 4.95 15.45 2.99
C ILE A 205 3.95 15.49 4.15
N GLU A 206 3.60 16.68 4.63
CA GLU A 206 2.63 16.86 5.70
C GLU A 206 1.24 16.33 5.30
N LYS A 207 0.77 16.68 4.10
CA LYS A 207 -0.48 16.13 3.55
C LYS A 207 -0.46 14.61 3.46
N LEU A 208 0.62 14.03 2.93
CA LEU A 208 0.75 12.57 2.80
C LEU A 208 0.82 11.84 4.15
N ASN A 209 1.29 12.49 5.22
CA ASN A 209 1.31 11.89 6.56
C ASN A 209 -0.03 11.99 7.29
N HIS A 210 -0.77 13.08 7.13
CA HIS A 210 -1.91 13.42 7.99
C HIS A 210 -3.27 13.36 7.30
N VAL A 211 -3.34 13.57 5.99
CA VAL A 211 -4.63 13.58 5.27
C VAL A 211 -4.96 12.17 4.79
N PRO A 212 -6.21 11.68 5.02
CA PRO A 212 -6.66 10.44 4.41
C PRO A 212 -6.50 10.49 2.89
N HIS A 213 -5.90 9.46 2.30
CA HIS A 213 -5.52 9.45 0.88
C HIS A 213 -6.66 9.68 -0.11
N TYR A 214 -7.91 9.32 0.24
CA TYR A 214 -9.08 9.60 -0.59
C TYR A 214 -9.39 11.10 -0.74
N MET A 215 -8.90 11.94 0.18
CA MET A 215 -9.02 13.39 0.08
C MET A 215 -7.87 14.05 -0.71
N VAL A 216 -6.76 13.35 -0.90
CA VAL A 216 -5.61 13.84 -1.69
C VAL A 216 -5.86 13.68 -3.18
N CYS A 217 -6.71 12.73 -3.58
CA CYS A 217 -7.05 12.48 -4.99
C CYS A 217 -7.94 13.59 -5.61
N ASP A 218 -8.63 14.41 -4.80
CA ASP A 218 -9.50 15.49 -5.29
C ASP A 218 -8.77 16.81 -5.58
N ALA A 219 -7.52 16.94 -5.20
CA ALA A 219 -6.72 18.11 -5.56
C ALA A 219 -6.20 17.93 -6.98
N ASN A 220 -6.82 18.60 -7.95
CA ASN A 220 -6.37 18.79 -9.33
C ASN A 220 -4.90 19.29 -9.36
N VAL A 221 -3.96 18.39 -9.35
CA VAL A 221 -2.57 18.62 -9.70
C VAL A 221 -2.30 17.78 -10.93
N ASP A 222 -2.02 18.46 -12.02
CA ASP A 222 -1.77 17.94 -13.36
C ASP A 222 -1.19 16.52 -13.41
N GLY A 223 -2.02 15.58 -13.88
CA GLY A 223 -1.56 14.33 -14.50
C GLY A 223 -0.83 13.29 -13.62
N GLN A 224 -0.58 13.53 -12.33
CA GLN A 224 0.19 12.62 -11.48
C GLN A 224 -0.71 11.66 -10.70
N GLN A 225 -0.72 10.44 -11.16
CA GLN A 225 -1.51 9.27 -10.74
C GLN A 225 -0.92 8.59 -9.49
N HIS A 226 -1.07 9.09 -8.26
CA HIS A 226 -0.28 8.45 -7.19
C HIS A 226 -0.91 8.43 -5.79
N GLY A 227 -2.22 8.17 -5.68
CA GLY A 227 -2.83 7.96 -4.36
C GLY A 227 -2.82 6.51 -3.87
N LEU A 228 -3.08 5.53 -4.75
CA LEU A 228 -3.40 4.17 -4.31
C LEU A 228 -2.21 3.37 -3.77
N GLY A 229 -1.01 3.53 -4.36
CA GLY A 229 0.17 2.77 -3.93
C GLY A 229 0.56 3.03 -2.47
N LEU A 230 0.69 4.31 -2.08
CA LEU A 230 1.00 4.69 -0.70
C LEU A 230 -0.14 4.37 0.27
N LEU A 231 -1.40 4.50 -0.16
CA LEU A 231 -2.55 4.07 0.63
C LEU A 231 -2.50 2.58 0.96
N ILE A 232 -2.24 1.74 -0.04
CA ILE A 232 -2.10 0.29 0.15
C ILE A 232 -0.96 -0.03 1.11
N VAL A 233 0.20 0.63 0.94
CA VAL A 233 1.34 0.45 1.85
C VAL A 233 0.94 0.79 3.28
N ARG A 234 0.30 1.93 3.50
CA ARG A 234 -0.17 2.36 4.82
C ARG A 234 -1.11 1.32 5.44
N GLN A 235 -2.14 0.90 4.71
CA GLN A 235 -3.12 -0.08 5.19
C GLN A 235 -2.49 -1.44 5.50
N ILE A 236 -1.55 -1.89 4.66
CA ILE A 236 -0.80 -3.12 4.93
C ILE A 236 -0.04 -2.97 6.25
N ILE A 237 0.70 -1.90 6.44
CA ILE A 237 1.53 -1.70 7.63
C ILE A 237 0.68 -1.50 8.90
N GLU A 238 -0.40 -0.74 8.82
CA GLU A 238 -1.37 -0.59 9.92
C GLU A 238 -2.02 -1.93 10.29
N GLY A 239 -2.38 -2.75 9.29
CA GLY A 239 -2.87 -4.10 9.51
C GLY A 239 -1.84 -5.01 10.21
N HIS A 240 -0.56 -4.74 10.08
CA HIS A 240 0.51 -5.43 10.82
C HIS A 240 0.79 -4.81 12.20
N GLY A 241 -0.01 -3.84 12.65
CA GLY A 241 0.20 -3.13 13.92
C GLY A 241 1.37 -2.14 13.89
N GLY A 242 1.78 -1.77 12.68
CA GLY A 242 2.86 -0.84 12.41
C GLY A 242 2.41 0.57 12.06
N ALA A 243 3.36 1.38 11.61
CA ALA A 243 3.12 2.74 11.14
C ALA A 243 4.00 3.06 9.92
N MET A 244 3.50 3.90 9.02
CA MET A 244 4.23 4.44 7.89
C MET A 244 4.49 5.93 8.11
N THR A 245 5.73 6.36 7.90
CA THR A 245 6.13 7.77 7.98
C THR A 245 6.83 8.17 6.68
N ILE A 246 6.49 9.34 6.18
CA ILE A 246 7.08 9.95 4.99
C ILE A 246 7.90 11.15 5.42
N SER A 247 9.12 11.28 4.88
CA SER A 247 10.02 12.38 5.16
C SER A 247 10.86 12.74 3.94
N ARG A 248 11.63 13.83 4.04
CA ARG A 248 12.73 14.06 3.10
C ARG A 248 13.82 13.04 3.34
N GLY A 249 14.38 12.52 2.27
CA GLY A 249 15.49 11.61 2.33
C GLY A 249 16.80 12.32 2.67
N THR A 250 17.73 11.56 3.25
CA THR A 250 19.10 12.02 3.55
C THR A 250 19.87 12.35 2.26
N TYR A 251 19.51 11.69 1.17
CA TYR A 251 20.08 11.91 -0.17
C TYR A 251 19.33 12.93 -1.02
N GLY A 252 18.39 13.67 -0.40
CA GLY A 252 17.70 14.81 -1.01
C GLY A 252 16.37 14.50 -1.70
N GLY A 253 16.00 13.22 -1.85
CA GLY A 253 14.76 12.78 -2.48
C GLY A 253 13.63 12.46 -1.48
N PHE A 254 12.86 11.43 -1.78
CA PHE A 254 11.70 11.00 -1.00
C PHE A 254 12.03 9.77 -0.16
N GLN A 255 11.65 9.79 1.12
CA GLN A 255 11.88 8.68 2.03
C GLN A 255 10.59 8.20 2.65
N VAL A 256 10.40 6.87 2.65
CA VAL A 256 9.31 6.20 3.37
C VAL A 256 9.92 5.22 4.37
N THR A 257 9.51 5.33 5.62
CA THR A 257 9.88 4.42 6.70
C THR A 257 8.65 3.66 7.17
N LEU A 258 8.75 2.33 7.08
CA LEU A 258 7.75 1.40 7.59
C LEU A 258 8.25 0.86 8.93
N THR A 259 7.44 0.97 9.96
CA THR A 259 7.77 0.50 11.31
C THR A 259 6.80 -0.58 11.72
N ILE A 260 7.29 -1.78 12.05
CA ILE A 260 6.47 -2.94 12.45
C ILE A 260 6.99 -3.45 13.80
N PRO A 261 6.14 -3.89 14.75
CA PRO A 261 6.58 -4.56 15.96
C PRO A 261 7.47 -5.77 15.65
N CYS A 262 8.57 -5.92 16.38
CA CYS A 262 9.56 -6.98 16.18
C CYS A 262 9.68 -7.82 17.44
N GLU A 263 9.62 -9.15 17.31
CA GLU A 263 9.70 -10.09 18.44
C GLU A 263 11.14 -10.47 18.78
N LYS A 264 11.97 -10.69 17.77
CA LYS A 264 13.35 -11.13 17.95
C LYS A 264 14.30 -10.48 16.97
N ILE A 265 15.46 -10.13 17.45
CA ILE A 265 16.54 -9.53 16.68
C ILE A 265 17.80 -10.38 16.86
N THR A 266 18.44 -10.77 15.75
CA THR A 266 19.71 -11.49 15.79
C THR A 266 20.76 -10.75 14.95
N HIS A 267 21.85 -10.41 15.60
CA HIS A 267 23.05 -9.86 14.98
C HIS A 267 24.12 -10.94 14.88
N LEU A 268 24.95 -10.87 13.85
CA LEU A 268 26.22 -11.62 13.84
C LEU A 268 27.12 -11.05 14.94
N SER A 269 27.62 -11.97 15.78
CA SER A 269 28.66 -11.67 16.79
C SER A 269 30.03 -11.46 16.12
#